data_dc5e8b83b8793ca7123210475cd816e1
#
_entry.id   dc5e8b83b8793ca7123210475cd816e1
#
_cell.length_a   1.000
_cell.length_b   1.000
_cell.length_c   1.000
_cell.angle_alpha   90.00
_cell.angle_beta   90.00
_cell.angle_gamma   90.00
#
_symmetry.space_group_name_H-M   'P 1'
#
loop_
_entity.id
_entity.type
_entity.pdbx_description
1 polymer ?
#
loop_
_entity_poly.entity_id
_entity_poly.type
_entity_poly.pdbx_seq_one_letter_code
_entity_poly.pdbx_strand_id
1 'polypeptide(L)'
;MLYAIHCLDHANALSTRLENYDAHRDYLNATETNIVLAGPVTADDSSTPIGSVMIVSVNSKEEAERFNQGDPFYRLNVWNKASIRIQPFIKRRGWSEET
;
A
#
# COMPACT_ATOMS: atom_id res chain seq x y z
N MET A 1 11.74 -3.09 11.64
CA MET A 1 10.79 -4.21 11.42
C MET A 1 10.04 -3.99 10.12
N LEU A 2 9.82 -5.07 9.40
CA LEU A 2 9.02 -4.99 8.19
C LEU A 2 7.56 -5.30 8.52
N TYR A 3 6.67 -4.58 7.86
CA TYR A 3 5.24 -4.85 7.89
C TYR A 3 4.71 -4.94 6.47
N ALA A 4 3.91 -5.97 6.22
CA ALA A 4 3.22 -6.14 4.95
C ALA A 4 1.83 -5.51 5.07
N ILE A 5 1.49 -4.67 4.12
CA ILE A 5 0.20 -3.99 4.05
C ILE A 5 -0.47 -4.44 2.75
N HIS A 6 -1.65 -5.04 2.88
CA HIS A 6 -2.43 -5.50 1.74
C HIS A 6 -3.82 -4.88 1.81
N CYS A 7 -4.22 -4.21 0.74
CA CYS A 7 -5.51 -3.53 0.65
C CYS A 7 -6.20 -3.92 -0.64
N LEU A 8 -7.49 -4.23 -0.56
CA LEU A 8 -8.32 -4.45 -1.75
C LEU A 8 -9.25 -3.27 -1.94
N ASP A 9 -9.46 -2.87 -3.18
CA ASP A 9 -10.35 -1.77 -3.52
C ASP A 9 -11.81 -2.17 -3.36
N HIS A 10 -12.67 -1.17 -3.12
CA HIS A 10 -14.10 -1.35 -3.31
C HIS A 10 -14.39 -1.68 -4.77
N ALA A 11 -15.49 -2.42 -5.01
CA ALA A 11 -15.84 -2.90 -6.36
C ALA A 11 -15.98 -1.79 -7.40
N ASN A 12 -16.38 -0.59 -6.98
CA ASN A 12 -16.64 0.53 -7.90
C ASN A 12 -15.59 1.63 -7.79
N ALA A 13 -14.40 1.32 -7.30
CA ALA A 13 -13.42 2.34 -6.96
C ALA A 13 -12.43 2.67 -8.09
N LEU A 14 -12.50 1.99 -9.24
CA LEU A 14 -11.47 2.14 -10.27
C LEU A 14 -11.34 3.58 -10.75
N SER A 15 -12.45 4.26 -11.05
CA SER A 15 -12.36 5.65 -11.53
C SER A 15 -11.78 6.57 -10.46
N THR A 16 -12.17 6.40 -9.20
CA THR A 16 -11.63 7.20 -8.10
C THR A 16 -10.14 6.94 -7.92
N ARG A 17 -9.72 5.68 -8.04
CA ARG A 17 -8.30 5.32 -7.99
C ARG A 17 -7.52 6.03 -9.09
N LEU A 18 -7.99 5.95 -10.32
CA LEU A 18 -7.28 6.55 -11.46
C LEU A 18 -7.24 8.08 -11.35
N GLU A 19 -8.33 8.71 -10.93
CA GLU A 19 -8.38 10.16 -10.74
C GLU A 19 -7.43 10.66 -9.65
N ASN A 20 -7.12 9.82 -8.66
CA ASN A 20 -6.32 10.19 -7.52
C ASN A 20 -4.97 9.47 -7.46
N TYR A 21 -4.57 8.86 -8.57
CA TYR A 21 -3.29 8.16 -8.63
C TYR A 21 -2.12 9.10 -8.33
N ASP A 22 -2.13 10.31 -8.90
CA ASP A 22 -1.05 11.25 -8.68
C ASP A 22 -0.95 11.66 -7.21
N ALA A 23 -2.08 11.87 -6.55
CA ALA A 23 -2.10 12.19 -5.13
C ALA A 23 -1.51 11.05 -4.29
N HIS A 24 -1.86 9.80 -4.60
CA HIS A 24 -1.29 8.63 -3.93
C HIS A 24 0.22 8.55 -4.14
N ARG A 25 0.68 8.69 -5.39
CA ARG A 25 2.11 8.69 -5.70
C ARG A 25 2.86 9.79 -4.97
N ASP A 26 2.29 10.99 -4.93
CA ASP A 26 2.92 12.13 -4.24
C ASP A 26 3.01 11.87 -2.73
N TYR A 27 2.00 11.24 -2.14
CA TYR A 27 2.04 10.83 -0.74
C TYR A 27 3.17 9.86 -0.48
N LEU A 28 3.32 8.83 -1.33
CA LEU A 28 4.39 7.85 -1.17
C LEU A 28 5.77 8.49 -1.34
N ASN A 29 5.90 9.45 -2.26
CA ASN A 29 7.17 10.14 -2.50
C ASN A 29 7.55 11.09 -1.37
N ALA A 30 6.59 11.64 -0.67
CA ALA A 30 6.82 12.65 0.38
C ALA A 30 6.89 12.05 1.79
N THR A 31 6.48 10.81 1.98
CA THR A 31 6.42 10.21 3.31
C THR A 31 7.81 9.99 3.90
N GLU A 32 7.92 10.13 5.22
CA GLU A 32 9.12 9.76 5.94
C GLU A 32 9.20 8.27 6.21
N THR A 33 8.12 7.54 6.01
CA THR A 33 8.09 6.08 6.17
C THR A 33 9.00 5.43 5.15
N ASN A 34 9.83 4.50 5.60
CA ASN A 34 10.73 3.76 4.71
C ASN A 34 9.93 2.69 3.96
N ILE A 35 9.65 2.94 2.69
CA ILE A 35 8.95 2.00 1.83
C ILE A 35 9.96 1.10 1.15
N VAL A 36 9.90 -0.21 1.45
CA VAL A 36 10.79 -1.19 0.83
C VAL A 36 10.31 -1.50 -0.59
N LEU A 37 9.02 -1.71 -0.75
CA LEU A 37 8.39 -1.83 -2.07
C LEU A 37 6.92 -1.47 -1.97
N ALA A 38 6.34 -1.07 -3.09
CA ALA A 38 4.92 -0.74 -3.17
C ALA A 38 4.45 -0.90 -4.62
N GLY A 39 3.22 -1.30 -4.79
CA GLY A 39 2.63 -1.41 -6.12
C GLY A 39 1.18 -1.87 -6.06
N PRO A 40 0.48 -1.78 -7.18
CA PRO A 40 -0.89 -2.25 -7.26
C PRO A 40 -0.96 -3.77 -7.37
N VAL A 41 -2.02 -4.33 -6.81
CA VAL A 41 -2.47 -5.68 -7.14
C VAL A 41 -3.44 -5.53 -8.31
N THR A 42 -3.32 -6.36 -9.30
CA THR A 42 -4.16 -6.27 -10.49
C THR A 42 -5.11 -7.47 -10.59
N ALA A 43 -6.15 -7.32 -11.39
CA ALA A 43 -6.95 -8.44 -11.85
C ALA A 43 -6.08 -9.38 -12.72
N ASP A 44 -6.65 -10.51 -13.13
CA ASP A 44 -5.91 -11.51 -13.92
C ASP A 44 -5.46 -11.00 -15.29
N ASP A 45 -5.97 -9.86 -15.75
CA ASP A 45 -5.51 -9.20 -16.97
C ASP A 45 -4.12 -8.58 -16.82
N SER A 46 -3.54 -8.61 -15.64
CA SER A 46 -2.23 -8.05 -15.30
C SER A 46 -2.13 -6.53 -15.52
N SER A 47 -3.26 -5.85 -15.52
CA SER A 47 -3.32 -4.45 -15.90
C SER A 47 -4.27 -3.62 -15.02
N THR A 48 -5.49 -4.12 -14.77
CA THR A 48 -6.50 -3.37 -14.02
C THR A 48 -6.20 -3.42 -12.53
N PRO A 49 -5.89 -2.29 -11.89
CA PRO A 49 -5.59 -2.30 -10.45
C PRO A 49 -6.87 -2.55 -9.63
N ILE A 50 -6.76 -3.46 -8.68
CA ILE A 50 -7.86 -3.82 -7.77
C ILE A 50 -7.44 -3.77 -6.30
N GLY A 51 -6.25 -3.31 -6.03
CA GLY A 51 -5.74 -3.22 -4.67
C GLY A 51 -4.31 -2.72 -4.65
N SER A 52 -3.69 -2.77 -3.49
CA SER A 52 -2.32 -2.33 -3.29
C SER A 52 -1.60 -3.23 -2.31
N VAL A 53 -0.31 -3.44 -2.52
CA VAL A 53 0.57 -4.12 -1.57
C VAL A 53 1.77 -3.22 -1.31
N MET A 54 2.13 -3.09 -0.05
CA MET A 54 3.29 -2.31 0.37
C MET A 54 4.03 -3.08 1.46
N ILE A 55 5.35 -3.05 1.41
CA ILE A 55 6.20 -3.50 2.50
C ILE A 55 6.93 -2.27 3.02
N VAL A 56 6.78 -2.00 4.32
CA VAL A 56 7.41 -0.84 4.94
C VAL A 56 8.30 -1.27 6.10
N SER A 57 9.36 -0.51 6.34
CA SER A 57 10.25 -0.71 7.49
C SER A 57 9.95 0.38 8.52
N VAL A 58 9.37 -0.03 9.64
CA VAL A 58 8.92 0.86 10.71
C VAL A 58 9.21 0.24 12.06
N ASN A 59 9.02 1.01 13.12
CA ASN A 59 9.31 0.56 14.49
C ASN A 59 8.15 -0.17 15.16
N SER A 60 6.93 0.04 14.66
CA SER A 60 5.74 -0.54 15.28
C SER A 60 4.62 -0.71 14.27
N LYS A 61 3.64 -1.54 14.63
CA LYS A 61 2.43 -1.70 13.85
C LYS A 61 1.66 -0.39 13.74
N GLU A 62 1.65 0.40 14.82
CA GLU A 62 0.97 1.69 14.83
C GLU A 62 1.52 2.64 13.78
N GLU A 63 2.84 2.63 13.58
CA GLU A 63 3.43 3.45 12.51
C GLU A 63 2.98 2.99 11.13
N ALA A 64 2.91 1.67 10.90
CA ALA A 64 2.42 1.14 9.63
C ALA A 64 0.95 1.51 9.40
N GLU A 65 0.15 1.45 10.46
CA GLU A 65 -1.26 1.83 10.39
C GLU A 65 -1.41 3.32 10.06
N ARG A 66 -0.66 4.20 10.72
CA ARG A 66 -0.72 5.64 10.45
C ARG A 66 -0.29 5.96 9.02
N PHE A 67 0.76 5.30 8.53
CA PHE A 67 1.18 5.45 7.15
C PHE A 67 0.05 5.07 6.19
N ASN A 68 -0.59 3.94 6.41
CA ASN A 68 -1.69 3.47 5.58
C ASN A 68 -2.88 4.44 5.61
N GLN A 69 -3.23 4.94 6.80
CA GLN A 69 -4.37 5.82 6.98
C GLN A 69 -4.18 7.22 6.40
N GLY A 70 -2.94 7.65 6.23
CA GLY A 70 -2.63 8.96 5.63
C GLY A 70 -2.71 8.97 4.11
N ASP A 71 -2.75 7.81 3.48
CA ASP A 71 -2.79 7.71 2.02
C ASP A 71 -4.14 8.18 1.47
N PRO A 72 -4.14 8.97 0.38
CA PRO A 72 -5.39 9.36 -0.26
C PRO A 72 -6.30 8.19 -0.61
N PHE A 73 -5.76 7.03 -0.96
CA PHE A 73 -6.57 5.85 -1.27
C PHE A 73 -7.33 5.32 -0.05
N TYR A 74 -6.79 5.50 1.14
CA TYR A 74 -7.52 5.21 2.37
C TYR A 74 -8.60 6.26 2.61
N ARG A 75 -8.24 7.52 2.50
CA ARG A 75 -9.09 8.65 2.88
C ARG A 75 -10.29 8.82 1.94
N LEU A 76 -10.11 8.47 0.66
CA LEU A 76 -11.14 8.60 -0.36
C LEU A 76 -11.93 7.31 -0.58
N ASN A 77 -11.73 6.32 0.28
CA ASN A 77 -12.42 5.03 0.22
C ASN A 77 -12.22 4.30 -1.11
N VAL A 78 -11.04 4.43 -1.70
CA VAL A 78 -10.63 3.54 -2.78
C VAL A 78 -10.45 2.15 -2.20
N TRP A 79 -9.67 2.04 -1.14
CA TRP A 79 -9.52 0.78 -0.41
C TRP A 79 -10.76 0.48 0.44
N ASN A 80 -11.20 -0.74 0.38
CA ASN A 80 -12.18 -1.26 1.33
C ASN A 80 -11.47 -1.48 2.67
N LYS A 81 -11.75 -0.64 3.64
CA LYS A 81 -11.05 -0.66 4.93
C LYS A 81 -11.17 -2.00 5.64
N ALA A 82 -12.28 -2.70 5.45
CA ALA A 82 -12.47 -4.03 6.03
C ALA A 82 -11.52 -5.08 5.43
N SER A 83 -10.97 -4.83 4.25
CA SER A 83 -10.03 -5.74 3.58
C SER A 83 -8.59 -5.56 4.02
N ILE A 84 -8.26 -4.46 4.71
CA ILE A 84 -6.87 -4.10 4.99
C ILE A 84 -6.26 -5.07 5.98
N ARG A 85 -5.09 -5.60 5.62
CA ARG A 85 -4.29 -6.46 6.48
C ARG A 85 -2.93 -5.82 6.66
N ILE A 86 -2.51 -5.66 7.91
CA ILE A 86 -1.21 -5.10 8.27
C ILE A 86 -0.58 -6.09 9.24
N GLN A 87 0.48 -6.74 8.81
CA GLN A 87 1.08 -7.84 9.58
C GLN A 87 2.59 -7.74 9.56
N PRO A 88 3.26 -8.13 10.66
CA PRO A 88 4.72 -8.26 10.65
C PRO A 88 5.15 -9.21 9.56
N PHE A 89 6.24 -8.87 8.89
CA PHE A 89 6.78 -9.66 7.79
C PHE A 89 8.26 -9.90 8.03
N ILE A 90 8.71 -11.11 7.82
CA ILE A 90 10.12 -11.46 7.91
C ILE A 90 10.60 -11.85 6.53
N LYS A 91 11.57 -11.09 6.01
CA LYS A 91 12.18 -11.43 4.73
C LYS A 91 13.07 -12.65 4.88
N ARG A 92 12.82 -13.66 4.10
CA ARG A 92 13.65 -14.88 4.06
C ARG A 92 14.43 -14.98 2.76
N ARG A 93 13.90 -14.44 1.67
CA ARG A 93 14.52 -14.47 0.33
C ARG A 93 14.17 -13.19 -0.41
N GLY A 94 14.90 -12.89 -1.43
CA GLY A 94 14.65 -11.78 -2.31
C GLY A 94 15.80 -10.80 -2.34
N TRP A 95 15.52 -9.58 -2.74
CA TRP A 95 16.54 -8.55 -2.85
C TRP A 95 17.23 -8.27 -1.52
N SER A 96 18.53 -8.07 -1.59
CA SER A 96 19.26 -7.48 -0.48
C SER A 96 19.08 -5.97 -0.52
N GLU A 97 18.83 -5.36 0.65
CA GLU A 97 18.76 -3.91 0.76
C GLU A 97 20.12 -3.23 0.55
N GLU A 98 21.18 -4.01 0.57
CA GLU A 98 22.56 -3.52 0.40
C GLU A 98 22.95 -3.43 -1.06
N THR A 99 22.14 -3.96 -1.95
CA THR A 99 22.45 -3.99 -3.39
C THR A 99 21.68 -2.95 -4.18
#